data_f349d9e37a7fa46c41549d9a69736091
#
_entry.id   f349d9e37a7fa46c41549d9a69736091
#
_cell.length_a   1.000
_cell.length_b   1.000
_cell.length_c   1.000
_cell.angle_alpha   90.00
_cell.angle_beta   90.00
_cell.angle_gamma   90.00
#
_symmetry.space_group_name_H-M   'P 1'
#
loop_
_entity.id
_entity.type
_entity.pdbx_description
1 polymer ?
#
loop_
_entity_poly.entity_id
_entity_poly.type
_entity_poly.pdbx_seq_one_letter_code
_entity_poly.pdbx_strand_id
1 'polypeptide(L)'
;MSLKNHFLSASGLAMAILWLSSTACATENAAPTTAAGVFDFGAGFMPPTTPNGTLGMRISNYHADVIKDSHGNDSPNDFQINVLAIGLAYLRMTDQAFLGARYGFAVVPIFFKMDADLGVNAGGQRVFNDSASLFRQADLQVVPIILDWKLGPGLGINTQLMIQAPTGDYDKNRLVSPGTHHWTVSPLLNATYVSPGGFEVSSSFQIDINARNPDTDYRSGVEYRHEFAVGQHVGDWTVGIGGYYYRQLSDDDAPGLTRGNRARVLAAGPAVSYFKPGSGLPPIWLHAYKEFDARNRAEGYTVALRTGISF
;
A
#
# COMPACT_ATOMS: atom_id res chain seq x y z
N MET A 1 40.54 -17.11 40.12
CA MET A 1 40.07 -15.80 39.66
C MET A 1 39.42 -16.06 38.29
N SER A 2 38.11 -16.26 38.26
CA SER A 2 37.35 -16.72 37.10
C SER A 2 36.64 -15.52 36.44
N LEU A 3 37.03 -15.17 35.23
CA LEU A 3 36.36 -14.18 34.38
C LEU A 3 35.07 -14.83 33.83
N LYS A 4 33.91 -14.40 34.34
CA LYS A 4 32.62 -14.71 33.72
C LYS A 4 32.41 -13.77 32.53
N ASN A 5 32.51 -14.31 31.33
CA ASN A 5 32.08 -13.65 30.08
C ASN A 5 30.56 -13.54 30.09
N HIS A 6 30.02 -12.34 30.19
CA HIS A 6 28.63 -12.04 29.90
C HIS A 6 28.48 -11.86 28.40
N PHE A 7 28.01 -12.89 27.74
CA PHE A 7 27.42 -12.75 26.39
C PHE A 7 26.06 -12.04 26.53
N LEU A 8 26.05 -10.74 26.29
CA LEU A 8 24.79 -10.03 25.99
C LEU A 8 24.35 -10.50 24.62
N SER A 9 23.16 -11.11 24.54
CA SER A 9 22.61 -11.60 23.28
C SER A 9 22.42 -10.43 22.30
N ALA A 10 22.83 -10.60 21.05
CA ALA A 10 22.73 -9.60 19.96
C ALA A 10 21.29 -9.05 19.78
N SER A 11 20.28 -9.83 20.11
CA SER A 11 18.86 -9.45 20.09
C SER A 11 18.48 -8.34 21.07
N GLY A 12 19.11 -8.31 22.24
CA GLY A 12 18.87 -7.23 23.23
C GLY A 12 19.52 -5.90 22.80
N LEU A 13 20.61 -5.97 22.05
CA LEU A 13 21.35 -4.80 21.57
C LEU A 13 20.63 -4.14 20.36
N ALA A 14 20.08 -4.94 19.46
CA ALA A 14 19.31 -4.44 18.29
C ALA A 14 18.06 -3.67 18.75
N MET A 15 17.34 -4.18 19.75
CA MET A 15 16.17 -3.50 20.32
C MET A 15 16.56 -2.23 21.10
N ALA A 16 17.72 -2.22 21.76
CA ALA A 16 18.20 -1.04 22.48
C ALA A 16 18.75 0.07 21.55
N ILE A 17 19.30 -0.29 20.39
CA ILE A 17 19.81 0.67 19.40
C ILE A 17 18.66 1.38 18.65
N LEU A 18 17.53 0.73 18.42
CA LEU A 18 16.30 1.38 17.92
C LEU A 18 15.76 2.44 18.90
N TRP A 19 16.10 2.37 20.20
CA TRP A 19 15.71 3.34 21.23
C TRP A 19 16.63 4.55 21.32
N LEU A 20 17.84 4.50 20.74
CA LEU A 20 18.83 5.59 20.85
C LEU A 20 18.79 6.58 19.67
N SER A 21 18.14 6.26 18.58
CA SER A 21 17.93 7.17 17.48
C SER A 21 16.44 7.58 17.44
N SER A 22 16.15 8.84 17.70
CA SER A 22 14.82 9.45 17.64
C SER A 22 14.22 9.54 16.21
N THR A 23 14.58 8.64 15.35
CA THR A 23 13.93 8.42 14.04
C THR A 23 12.92 7.29 14.19
N ALA A 24 11.86 7.53 14.98
CA ALA A 24 10.72 6.63 15.00
C ALA A 24 10.08 6.67 13.61
N CYS A 25 10.27 5.62 12.82
CA CYS A 25 9.44 5.39 11.66
C CYS A 25 8.00 5.15 12.14
N ALA A 26 7.04 5.76 11.51
CA ALA A 26 5.64 5.53 11.79
C ALA A 26 5.18 4.25 11.07
N THR A 27 4.24 3.53 11.69
CA THR A 27 3.86 2.15 11.41
C THR A 27 4.95 1.12 11.73
N GLU A 28 4.55 -0.11 12.06
CA GLU A 28 5.45 -1.11 12.61
C GLU A 28 6.64 -1.48 11.69
N ASN A 29 6.56 -1.26 10.40
CA ASN A 29 7.63 -1.59 9.45
C ASN A 29 8.02 -0.40 8.57
N ALA A 30 7.77 0.82 9.02
CA ALA A 30 8.04 2.05 8.27
C ALA A 30 7.34 2.11 6.89
N ALA A 31 6.32 1.30 6.68
CA ALA A 31 5.55 1.19 5.45
C ALA A 31 4.04 1.30 5.74
N PRO A 32 3.22 1.78 4.79
CA PRO A 32 1.77 1.73 4.92
C PRO A 32 1.30 0.29 5.14
N THR A 33 0.29 0.09 6.00
CA THR A 33 -0.28 -1.24 6.25
C THR A 33 -0.84 -1.89 4.99
N THR A 34 -1.43 -1.08 4.10
CA THR A 34 -1.90 -1.53 2.78
C THR A 34 -1.23 -0.73 1.67
N ALA A 35 -1.05 -1.34 0.48
CA ALA A 35 -0.32 -0.72 -0.62
C ALA A 35 -0.95 0.60 -1.10
N ALA A 36 -0.13 1.60 -1.39
CA ALA A 36 -0.53 2.84 -2.07
C ALA A 36 -0.35 2.73 -3.60
N GLY A 37 -1.02 3.60 -4.35
CA GLY A 37 -0.98 3.58 -5.82
C GLY A 37 -1.70 2.36 -6.40
N VAL A 38 -2.81 1.94 -5.81
CA VAL A 38 -3.63 0.82 -6.31
C VAL A 38 -4.66 1.30 -7.31
N PHE A 39 -5.24 2.48 -7.05
CA PHE A 39 -6.30 3.08 -7.86
C PHE A 39 -5.76 4.25 -8.67
N ASP A 40 -6.18 4.31 -9.93
CA ASP A 40 -5.89 5.36 -10.89
C ASP A 40 -7.14 5.59 -11.76
N PHE A 41 -7.00 5.72 -13.07
CA PHE A 41 -8.13 5.86 -13.99
C PHE A 41 -9.16 4.75 -13.83
N GLY A 42 -10.44 5.12 -13.84
CA GLY A 42 -11.56 4.21 -13.71
C GLY A 42 -11.83 3.69 -12.29
N ALA A 43 -11.23 4.27 -11.24
CA ALA A 43 -11.39 3.80 -9.86
C ALA A 43 -12.87 3.64 -9.42
N GLY A 44 -13.75 4.52 -9.91
CA GLY A 44 -15.20 4.48 -9.63
C GLY A 44 -15.98 3.43 -10.41
N PHE A 45 -15.36 2.75 -11.39
CA PHE A 45 -16.04 1.76 -12.22
C PHE A 45 -15.69 0.35 -11.82
N MET A 46 -16.70 -0.51 -11.72
CA MET A 46 -16.54 -1.94 -11.48
C MET A 46 -16.72 -2.72 -12.79
N PRO A 47 -16.07 -3.91 -12.91
CA PRO A 47 -16.27 -4.78 -14.04
C PRO A 47 -17.74 -5.17 -14.26
N PRO A 48 -18.10 -5.67 -15.45
CA PRO A 48 -19.46 -6.18 -15.68
C PRO A 48 -19.74 -7.42 -14.81
N THR A 49 -21.02 -7.66 -14.57
CA THR A 49 -21.46 -8.95 -14.07
C THR A 49 -21.24 -10.01 -15.14
N THR A 50 -20.53 -11.07 -14.79
CA THR A 50 -20.27 -12.20 -15.68
C THR A 50 -20.45 -13.52 -14.90
N PRO A 51 -20.72 -14.65 -15.57
CA PRO A 51 -20.97 -15.93 -14.89
C PRO A 51 -19.83 -16.38 -13.97
N ASN A 52 -18.59 -16.13 -14.37
CA ASN A 52 -17.40 -16.63 -13.65
C ASN A 52 -16.61 -15.50 -12.95
N GLY A 53 -17.01 -14.23 -13.09
CA GLY A 53 -16.37 -13.09 -12.45
C GLY A 53 -15.21 -12.52 -13.27
N THR A 54 -14.29 -11.86 -12.59
CA THR A 54 -13.13 -11.17 -13.17
C THR A 54 -11.87 -11.61 -12.44
N LEU A 55 -10.86 -12.02 -13.19
CA LEU A 55 -9.50 -12.19 -12.68
C LEU A 55 -8.72 -10.92 -12.97
N GLY A 56 -8.12 -10.35 -11.93
CA GLY A 56 -7.25 -9.18 -12.00
C GLY A 56 -5.83 -9.56 -11.59
N MET A 57 -4.87 -8.83 -12.14
CA MET A 57 -3.46 -8.89 -11.74
C MET A 57 -2.91 -7.48 -11.61
N ARG A 58 -2.15 -7.24 -10.55
CA ARG A 58 -1.32 -6.05 -10.39
C ARG A 58 0.10 -6.48 -10.06
N ILE A 59 1.05 -5.92 -10.81
CA ILE A 59 2.49 -6.03 -10.52
C ILE A 59 2.97 -4.61 -10.26
N SER A 60 3.67 -4.40 -9.15
CA SER A 60 4.29 -3.11 -8.86
C SER A 60 5.68 -3.29 -8.25
N ASN A 61 6.56 -2.37 -8.58
CA ASN A 61 7.88 -2.26 -7.95
C ASN A 61 7.95 -0.93 -7.21
N TYR A 62 8.22 -1.00 -5.90
CA TYR A 62 8.56 0.15 -5.06
C TYR A 62 10.04 0.13 -4.74
N HIS A 63 10.70 1.27 -4.88
CA HIS A 63 12.10 1.44 -4.49
C HIS A 63 12.26 2.72 -3.68
N ALA A 64 13.03 2.64 -2.58
CA ALA A 64 13.44 3.79 -1.78
C ALA A 64 14.85 3.57 -1.24
N ASP A 65 15.63 4.65 -1.19
CA ASP A 65 17.00 4.69 -0.70
C ASP A 65 17.22 5.72 0.41
N VAL A 66 16.13 6.32 0.90
CA VAL A 66 16.16 7.29 1.98
C VAL A 66 14.98 7.13 2.92
N ILE A 67 15.24 7.30 4.23
CA ILE A 67 14.21 7.47 5.26
C ILE A 67 14.19 8.93 5.67
N LYS A 68 12.99 9.51 5.77
CA LYS A 68 12.77 10.89 6.24
C LYS A 68 12.39 10.91 7.71
N ASP A 69 12.94 11.86 8.45
CA ASP A 69 12.59 12.13 9.84
C ASP A 69 11.22 12.85 9.98
N SER A 70 10.85 13.24 11.19
CA SER A 70 9.60 13.95 11.48
C SER A 70 9.51 15.35 10.86
N HIS A 71 10.64 15.93 10.44
CA HIS A 71 10.74 17.25 9.80
C HIS A 71 10.87 17.14 8.27
N GLY A 72 11.07 15.92 7.74
CA GLY A 72 11.28 15.66 6.32
C GLY A 72 12.76 15.71 5.89
N ASN A 73 13.70 15.75 6.85
CA ASN A 73 15.12 15.66 6.57
C ASN A 73 15.52 14.20 6.36
N ASP A 74 16.60 13.99 5.61
CA ASP A 74 17.16 12.66 5.42
C ASP A 74 17.71 12.12 6.73
N SER A 75 17.38 10.87 7.04
CA SER A 75 17.98 10.14 8.14
C SER A 75 19.48 9.92 7.84
N PRO A 76 20.35 10.01 8.86
CA PRO A 76 21.78 9.70 8.67
C PRO A 76 22.06 8.21 8.48
N ASN A 77 21.04 7.37 8.51
CA ASN A 77 21.15 5.93 8.33
C ASN A 77 21.22 5.56 6.85
N ASP A 78 22.06 4.59 6.52
CA ASP A 78 22.04 3.99 5.18
C ASP A 78 20.82 3.08 5.07
N PHE A 79 20.01 3.28 4.06
CA PHE A 79 18.80 2.53 3.85
C PHE A 79 18.57 2.28 2.36
N GLN A 80 18.18 1.06 2.04
CA GLN A 80 17.68 0.73 0.71
C GLN A 80 16.57 -0.32 0.86
N ILE A 81 15.49 -0.16 0.12
CA ILE A 81 14.46 -1.18 -0.01
C ILE A 81 13.96 -1.28 -1.44
N ASN A 82 13.75 -2.51 -1.88
CA ASN A 82 13.13 -2.81 -3.17
C ASN A 82 12.03 -3.86 -2.94
N VAL A 83 10.80 -3.54 -3.32
CA VAL A 83 9.64 -4.42 -3.12
C VAL A 83 8.93 -4.62 -4.46
N LEU A 84 9.07 -5.81 -5.03
CA LEU A 84 8.21 -6.26 -6.12
C LEU A 84 6.97 -6.93 -5.51
N ALA A 85 5.81 -6.34 -5.75
CA ALA A 85 4.52 -6.87 -5.31
C ALA A 85 3.75 -7.48 -6.49
N ILE A 86 3.21 -8.67 -6.28
CA ILE A 86 2.33 -9.36 -7.24
C ILE A 86 1.02 -9.64 -6.52
N GLY A 87 -0.05 -8.94 -6.92
CA GLY A 87 -1.41 -9.16 -6.43
C GLY A 87 -2.25 -9.84 -7.51
N LEU A 88 -2.95 -10.90 -7.12
CA LEU A 88 -3.90 -11.60 -7.96
C LEU A 88 -5.30 -11.42 -7.35
N ALA A 89 -6.26 -10.91 -8.12
CA ALA A 89 -7.59 -10.63 -7.62
C ALA A 89 -8.61 -11.55 -8.30
N TYR A 90 -9.43 -12.21 -7.54
CA TYR A 90 -10.71 -12.71 -8.01
C TYR A 90 -11.81 -11.76 -7.51
N LEU A 91 -12.54 -11.17 -8.44
CA LEU A 91 -13.64 -10.25 -8.15
C LEU A 91 -14.90 -10.75 -8.85
N ARG A 92 -16.02 -10.75 -8.14
CA ARG A 92 -17.31 -11.10 -8.72
C ARG A 92 -18.33 -10.02 -8.40
N MET A 93 -18.82 -9.36 -9.45
CA MET A 93 -20.03 -8.56 -9.39
C MET A 93 -21.23 -9.45 -9.66
N THR A 94 -22.31 -9.29 -8.92
CA THR A 94 -23.52 -10.09 -9.02
C THR A 94 -24.68 -9.26 -9.58
N ASP A 95 -25.77 -9.91 -9.96
CA ASP A 95 -27.03 -9.24 -10.35
C ASP A 95 -27.88 -8.82 -9.14
N GLN A 96 -27.42 -9.15 -7.94
CA GLN A 96 -28.09 -8.72 -6.72
C GLN A 96 -27.89 -7.23 -6.51
N ALA A 97 -28.98 -6.55 -6.18
CA ALA A 97 -28.98 -5.13 -5.85
C ALA A 97 -29.20 -4.92 -4.35
N PHE A 98 -28.41 -4.04 -3.76
CA PHE A 98 -28.55 -3.60 -2.38
C PHE A 98 -28.40 -2.08 -2.32
N LEU A 99 -29.38 -1.37 -1.74
CA LEU A 99 -29.41 0.11 -1.69
C LEU A 99 -29.28 0.78 -3.07
N GLY A 100 -29.82 0.16 -4.12
CA GLY A 100 -29.71 0.65 -5.50
C GLY A 100 -28.35 0.43 -6.15
N ALA A 101 -27.40 -0.22 -5.48
CA ALA A 101 -26.10 -0.60 -6.00
C ALA A 101 -26.08 -2.06 -6.43
N ARG A 102 -25.22 -2.42 -7.39
CA ARG A 102 -24.85 -3.82 -7.64
C ARG A 102 -23.94 -4.31 -6.51
N TYR A 103 -24.21 -5.50 -6.02
CA TYR A 103 -23.36 -6.13 -5.01
C TYR A 103 -22.23 -6.94 -5.66
N GLY A 104 -21.06 -6.94 -5.03
CA GLY A 104 -19.93 -7.78 -5.39
C GLY A 104 -19.03 -8.09 -4.21
N PHE A 105 -18.06 -8.96 -4.45
CA PHE A 105 -17.01 -9.31 -3.49
C PHE A 105 -15.69 -9.62 -4.21
N ALA A 106 -14.59 -9.59 -3.47
CA ALA A 106 -13.28 -9.97 -4.02
C ALA A 106 -12.38 -10.65 -2.99
N VAL A 107 -11.39 -11.38 -3.51
CA VAL A 107 -10.30 -11.99 -2.72
C VAL A 107 -9.00 -11.71 -3.46
N VAL A 108 -7.95 -11.27 -2.73
CA VAL A 108 -6.69 -10.83 -3.30
C VAL A 108 -5.50 -11.44 -2.53
N PRO A 109 -4.99 -12.62 -2.91
CA PRO A 109 -3.68 -13.08 -2.48
C PRO A 109 -2.58 -12.18 -3.06
N ILE A 110 -1.57 -11.89 -2.23
CA ILE A 110 -0.46 -11.00 -2.56
C ILE A 110 0.85 -11.69 -2.22
N PHE A 111 1.86 -11.50 -3.07
CA PHE A 111 3.22 -12.01 -2.87
C PHE A 111 4.20 -10.86 -2.99
N PHE A 112 5.18 -10.80 -2.10
CA PHE A 112 6.26 -9.83 -2.13
C PHE A 112 7.61 -10.49 -2.34
N LYS A 113 8.38 -9.97 -3.30
CA LYS A 113 9.84 -10.09 -3.33
C LYS A 113 10.38 -8.81 -2.71
N MET A 114 11.04 -8.96 -1.57
CA MET A 114 11.59 -7.85 -0.81
C MET A 114 13.11 -8.02 -0.71
N ASP A 115 13.83 -6.95 -1.05
CA ASP A 115 15.27 -6.83 -0.81
C ASP A 115 15.47 -5.54 -0.02
N ALA A 116 16.09 -5.63 1.16
CA ALA A 116 16.29 -4.50 2.05
C ALA A 116 17.67 -4.54 2.70
N ASP A 117 18.29 -3.35 2.81
CA ASP A 117 19.53 -3.11 3.51
C ASP A 117 19.34 -1.94 4.49
N LEU A 118 19.82 -2.11 5.71
CA LEU A 118 19.77 -1.09 6.77
C LEU A 118 21.11 -0.99 7.48
N GLY A 119 21.75 0.18 7.42
CA GLY A 119 22.92 0.54 8.18
C GLY A 119 22.62 1.67 9.15
N VAL A 120 22.74 1.44 10.47
CA VAL A 120 22.54 2.48 11.46
C VAL A 120 23.87 3.14 11.80
N ASN A 121 23.93 4.46 11.70
CA ASN A 121 25.10 5.28 11.96
C ASN A 121 24.92 6.07 13.27
N ALA A 122 25.91 6.04 14.16
CA ALA A 122 25.96 6.83 15.38
C ALA A 122 27.37 7.39 15.60
N GLY A 123 27.48 8.70 15.87
CA GLY A 123 28.78 9.36 16.07
C GLY A 123 29.73 9.28 14.85
N GLY A 124 29.18 9.18 13.64
CA GLY A 124 29.98 9.04 12.42
C GLY A 124 30.52 7.62 12.16
N GLN A 125 30.09 6.64 12.94
CA GLN A 125 30.46 5.22 12.75
C GLN A 125 29.23 4.36 12.56
N ARG A 126 29.36 3.31 11.71
CA ARG A 126 28.29 2.31 11.55
C ARG A 126 28.27 1.40 12.78
N VAL A 127 27.16 1.43 13.53
CA VAL A 127 26.97 0.64 14.76
C VAL A 127 26.11 -0.60 14.57
N PHE A 128 25.37 -0.67 13.47
CA PHE A 128 24.54 -1.81 13.12
C PHE A 128 24.44 -1.93 11.58
N ASN A 129 24.37 -3.15 11.07
CA ASN A 129 24.10 -3.43 9.67
C ASN A 129 23.31 -4.73 9.55
N ASP A 130 22.22 -4.71 8.79
CA ASP A 130 21.41 -5.89 8.51
C ASP A 130 20.87 -5.83 7.07
N SER A 131 20.63 -7.00 6.49
CA SER A 131 20.06 -7.11 5.16
C SER A 131 19.12 -8.30 5.06
N ALA A 132 18.11 -8.20 4.22
CA ALA A 132 17.14 -9.26 3.97
C ALA A 132 16.81 -9.36 2.48
N SER A 133 16.66 -10.59 1.99
CA SER A 133 16.17 -10.91 0.65
C SER A 133 15.23 -12.09 0.74
N LEU A 134 13.97 -11.91 0.36
CA LEU A 134 12.95 -12.96 0.47
C LEU A 134 11.87 -12.83 -0.61
N PHE A 135 11.23 -13.95 -0.94
CA PHE A 135 9.99 -14.01 -1.71
C PHE A 135 8.97 -14.83 -0.94
N ARG A 136 7.90 -14.19 -0.46
CA ARG A 136 6.91 -14.82 0.42
C ARG A 136 5.51 -14.25 0.17
N GLN A 137 4.49 -14.97 0.67
CA GLN A 137 3.12 -14.50 0.71
C GLN A 137 2.97 -13.36 1.72
N ALA A 138 2.30 -12.28 1.31
CA ALA A 138 1.81 -11.23 2.18
C ALA A 138 0.42 -11.58 2.74
N ASP A 139 -0.14 -10.67 3.52
CA ASP A 139 -1.47 -10.86 4.09
C ASP A 139 -2.55 -10.94 3.00
N LEU A 140 -3.49 -11.87 3.18
CA LEU A 140 -4.64 -12.03 2.31
C LEU A 140 -5.60 -10.86 2.50
N GLN A 141 -6.00 -10.22 1.40
CA GLN A 141 -7.08 -9.23 1.41
C GLN A 141 -8.38 -9.84 0.91
N VAL A 142 -9.45 -9.66 1.70
CA VAL A 142 -10.80 -10.06 1.36
C VAL A 142 -11.67 -8.81 1.32
N VAL A 143 -12.47 -8.66 0.27
CA VAL A 143 -13.42 -7.56 0.13
C VAL A 143 -14.83 -8.17 0.11
N PRO A 144 -15.44 -8.42 1.28
CA PRO A 144 -16.74 -9.10 1.36
C PRO A 144 -17.88 -8.24 0.82
N ILE A 145 -17.70 -6.93 0.75
CA ILE A 145 -18.73 -6.00 0.31
C ILE A 145 -18.13 -5.04 -0.71
N ILE A 146 -18.69 -5.05 -1.91
CA ILE A 146 -18.55 -4.04 -2.95
C ILE A 146 -19.95 -3.60 -3.33
N LEU A 147 -20.23 -2.30 -3.25
CA LEU A 147 -21.47 -1.69 -3.71
C LEU A 147 -21.15 -0.71 -4.83
N ASP A 148 -21.68 -0.93 -6.02
CA ASP A 148 -21.39 -0.17 -7.24
C ASP A 148 -22.64 0.52 -7.78
N TRP A 149 -22.59 1.85 -7.84
CA TRP A 149 -23.65 2.70 -8.41
C TRP A 149 -23.21 3.29 -9.73
N LYS A 150 -24.01 3.07 -10.78
CA LYS A 150 -23.90 3.79 -12.05
C LYS A 150 -24.87 4.96 -12.05
N LEU A 151 -24.39 6.16 -11.78
CA LEU A 151 -25.21 7.36 -11.56
C LEU A 151 -25.46 8.17 -12.84
N GLY A 152 -25.19 7.60 -14.01
CA GLY A 152 -25.41 8.21 -15.31
C GLY A 152 -24.26 7.98 -16.29
N PRO A 153 -24.32 8.59 -17.49
CA PRO A 153 -23.23 8.48 -18.44
C PRO A 153 -21.97 9.12 -17.86
N GLY A 154 -20.92 8.34 -17.74
CA GLY A 154 -19.60 8.81 -17.28
C GLY A 154 -19.43 8.99 -15.78
N LEU A 155 -20.43 8.76 -14.92
CA LEU A 155 -20.28 8.83 -13.47
C LEU A 155 -20.46 7.45 -12.82
N GLY A 156 -19.41 6.93 -12.23
CA GLY A 156 -19.41 5.72 -11.41
C GLY A 156 -18.93 6.00 -10.00
N ILE A 157 -19.60 5.40 -9.03
CA ILE A 157 -19.19 5.44 -7.62
C ILE A 157 -19.28 4.02 -7.07
N ASN A 158 -18.28 3.59 -6.33
CA ASN A 158 -18.37 2.36 -5.56
C ASN A 158 -17.83 2.55 -4.15
N THR A 159 -18.35 1.77 -3.22
CA THR A 159 -17.79 1.64 -1.88
C THR A 159 -17.41 0.19 -1.62
N GLN A 160 -16.36 0.00 -0.86
CA GLN A 160 -15.84 -1.32 -0.56
C GLN A 160 -15.51 -1.41 0.93
N LEU A 161 -15.65 -2.59 1.50
CA LEU A 161 -15.10 -2.94 2.80
C LEU A 161 -14.02 -3.99 2.58
N MET A 162 -12.77 -3.62 2.74
CA MET A 162 -11.64 -4.56 2.66
C MET A 162 -11.23 -4.99 4.07
N ILE A 163 -10.89 -6.25 4.22
CA ILE A 163 -10.33 -6.85 5.44
C ILE A 163 -9.01 -7.51 5.05
N GLN A 164 -7.92 -7.07 5.65
CA GLN A 164 -6.62 -7.73 5.55
C GLN A 164 -6.47 -8.69 6.72
N ALA A 165 -6.30 -9.97 6.41
CA ALA A 165 -6.14 -11.03 7.39
C ALA A 165 -4.65 -11.34 7.61
N PRO A 166 -4.19 -11.56 8.87
CA PRO A 166 -2.79 -11.80 9.20
C PRO A 166 -2.35 -13.22 8.80
N THR A 167 -2.32 -13.48 7.51
CA THR A 167 -1.98 -14.79 6.90
C THR A 167 -0.64 -14.80 6.18
N GLY A 168 0.00 -13.66 6.10
CA GLY A 168 1.30 -13.48 5.47
C GLY A 168 2.45 -14.04 6.31
N ASP A 169 3.58 -14.24 5.64
CA ASP A 169 4.81 -14.63 6.32
C ASP A 169 5.32 -13.48 7.19
N TYR A 170 5.39 -13.70 8.49
CA TYR A 170 5.82 -12.72 9.49
C TYR A 170 6.86 -13.32 10.44
N ASP A 171 7.88 -12.53 10.76
CA ASP A 171 8.86 -12.83 11.80
C ASP A 171 9.37 -11.49 12.38
N LYS A 172 9.08 -11.25 13.65
CA LYS A 172 9.48 -10.02 14.36
C LYS A 172 10.99 -9.77 14.47
N ASN A 173 11.80 -10.81 14.20
CA ASN A 173 13.27 -10.72 14.25
C ASN A 173 13.90 -10.47 12.88
N ARG A 174 13.11 -10.43 11.81
CA ARG A 174 13.61 -10.11 10.47
C ARG A 174 13.55 -8.60 10.22
N LEU A 175 14.47 -8.12 9.38
CA LEU A 175 14.49 -6.72 8.95
C LEU A 175 13.20 -6.32 8.23
N VAL A 176 12.61 -7.22 7.43
CA VAL A 176 11.36 -7.02 6.71
C VAL A 176 10.49 -8.27 6.75
N SER A 177 9.19 -8.08 6.84
CA SER A 177 8.18 -9.15 6.79
C SER A 177 7.07 -8.77 5.81
N PRO A 178 6.66 -9.66 4.90
CA PRO A 178 5.53 -9.44 3.99
C PRO A 178 4.17 -9.38 4.67
N GLY A 179 4.00 -10.12 5.77
CA GLY A 179 2.82 -10.06 6.63
C GLY A 179 2.97 -9.04 7.75
N THR A 180 1.85 -8.49 8.20
CA THR A 180 1.78 -7.50 9.29
C THR A 180 1.45 -8.12 10.65
N HIS A 181 0.99 -9.39 10.65
CA HIS A 181 0.61 -10.15 11.84
C HIS A 181 -0.52 -9.52 12.67
N HIS A 182 -1.31 -8.63 12.06
CA HIS A 182 -2.51 -8.07 12.66
C HIS A 182 -3.62 -7.90 11.61
N TRP A 183 -4.86 -7.86 12.09
CA TRP A 183 -6.02 -7.56 11.25
C TRP A 183 -6.08 -6.07 10.91
N THR A 184 -6.50 -5.76 9.67
CA THR A 184 -6.82 -4.40 9.26
C THR A 184 -8.19 -4.38 8.58
N VAL A 185 -9.00 -3.40 8.93
CA VAL A 185 -10.30 -3.15 8.30
C VAL A 185 -10.24 -1.81 7.58
N SER A 186 -10.59 -1.82 6.31
CA SER A 186 -10.44 -0.67 5.43
C SER A 186 -11.73 -0.39 4.67
N PRO A 187 -12.55 0.60 5.09
CA PRO A 187 -13.57 1.19 4.25
C PRO A 187 -12.95 2.02 3.12
N LEU A 188 -13.49 1.85 1.91
CA LEU A 188 -13.09 2.59 0.71
C LEU A 188 -14.30 3.25 0.06
N LEU A 189 -14.06 4.43 -0.54
CA LEU A 189 -14.99 5.12 -1.43
C LEU A 189 -14.25 5.53 -2.71
N ASN A 190 -14.74 5.07 -3.84
CA ASN A 190 -14.16 5.34 -5.15
C ASN A 190 -15.17 6.07 -6.04
N ALA A 191 -14.70 7.06 -6.79
CA ALA A 191 -15.50 7.82 -7.74
C ALA A 191 -14.71 8.09 -9.00
N THR A 192 -15.39 8.03 -10.15
CA THR A 192 -14.84 8.44 -11.45
C THR A 192 -15.90 9.21 -12.20
N TYR A 193 -15.49 10.34 -12.77
CA TYR A 193 -16.29 11.09 -13.71
C TYR A 193 -15.53 11.23 -15.03
N VAL A 194 -16.21 10.86 -16.13
CA VAL A 194 -15.75 11.06 -17.49
C VAL A 194 -16.72 12.01 -18.20
N SER A 195 -16.21 13.17 -18.61
CA SER A 195 -17.02 14.16 -19.33
C SER A 195 -17.35 13.67 -20.76
N PRO A 196 -18.36 14.27 -21.42
CA PRO A 196 -18.64 13.95 -22.83
C PRO A 196 -17.46 14.19 -23.78
N GLY A 197 -16.55 15.10 -23.44
CA GLY A 197 -15.31 15.37 -24.19
C GLY A 197 -14.14 14.45 -23.82
N GLY A 198 -14.37 13.43 -22.96
CA GLY A 198 -13.34 12.45 -22.56
C GLY A 198 -12.39 12.92 -21.47
N PHE A 199 -12.63 14.06 -20.83
CA PHE A 199 -11.87 14.44 -19.63
C PHE A 199 -12.30 13.58 -18.44
N GLU A 200 -11.33 12.92 -17.80
CA GLU A 200 -11.57 12.01 -16.68
C GLU A 200 -10.95 12.52 -15.40
N VAL A 201 -11.70 12.41 -14.31
CA VAL A 201 -11.22 12.56 -12.93
C VAL A 201 -11.63 11.33 -12.14
N SER A 202 -10.65 10.67 -11.53
CA SER A 202 -10.84 9.50 -10.67
C SER A 202 -10.27 9.78 -9.29
N SER A 203 -10.96 9.32 -8.25
CA SER A 203 -10.54 9.42 -6.85
C SER A 203 -10.87 8.16 -6.08
N SER A 204 -10.00 7.79 -5.16
CA SER A 204 -10.19 6.71 -4.17
C SER A 204 -9.80 7.22 -2.80
N PHE A 205 -10.70 7.04 -1.83
CA PHE A 205 -10.49 7.37 -0.42
C PHE A 205 -10.50 6.10 0.39
N GLN A 206 -9.50 5.90 1.25
CA GLN A 206 -9.38 4.74 2.10
C GLN A 206 -8.95 5.15 3.51
N ILE A 207 -9.50 4.45 4.51
CA ILE A 207 -9.05 4.53 5.90
C ILE A 207 -8.68 3.12 6.34
N ASP A 208 -7.46 2.93 6.88
CA ASP A 208 -7.03 1.68 7.45
C ASP A 208 -7.09 1.75 8.97
N ILE A 209 -7.84 0.82 9.58
CA ILE A 209 -8.03 0.68 11.02
C ILE A 209 -7.34 -0.61 11.44
N ASN A 210 -6.22 -0.46 12.15
CA ASN A 210 -5.30 -1.53 12.48
C ASN A 210 -5.59 -2.11 13.86
N ALA A 211 -5.64 -3.44 13.94
CA ALA A 211 -5.57 -4.14 15.21
C ALA A 211 -4.13 -4.14 15.74
N ARG A 212 -3.94 -4.63 16.95
CA ARG A 212 -2.63 -4.77 17.58
C ARG A 212 -1.93 -6.04 17.10
N ASN A 213 -0.65 -5.94 16.79
CA ASN A 213 0.21 -7.10 16.58
C ASN A 213 0.50 -7.78 17.93
N PRO A 214 0.10 -9.03 18.13
CA PRO A 214 0.23 -9.71 19.43
C PRO A 214 1.69 -10.05 19.81
N ASP A 215 2.60 -10.11 18.83
CA ASP A 215 4.01 -10.47 19.08
C ASP A 215 4.87 -9.30 19.54
N THR A 216 4.50 -8.09 19.18
CA THR A 216 5.26 -6.86 19.44
C THR A 216 4.52 -5.89 20.35
N ASP A 217 3.24 -6.17 20.62
CA ASP A 217 2.32 -5.25 21.32
C ASP A 217 2.24 -3.86 20.63
N TYR A 218 2.47 -3.85 19.30
CA TYR A 218 2.43 -2.64 18.49
C TYR A 218 1.08 -2.50 17.80
N ARG A 219 0.51 -1.31 17.77
CA ARG A 219 -0.66 -0.96 16.97
C ARG A 219 -0.35 0.28 16.15
N SER A 220 -0.27 0.11 14.83
CA SER A 220 -0.18 1.23 13.90
C SER A 220 -1.39 2.14 14.03
N GLY A 221 -1.16 3.43 14.01
CA GLY A 221 -2.22 4.44 14.04
C GLY A 221 -3.17 4.30 12.85
N VAL A 222 -4.32 4.96 12.93
CA VAL A 222 -5.28 5.00 11.82
C VAL A 222 -4.64 5.70 10.63
N GLU A 223 -4.71 5.09 9.45
CA GLU A 223 -4.10 5.59 8.22
C GLU A 223 -5.18 6.09 7.26
N TYR A 224 -4.91 7.18 6.59
CA TYR A 224 -5.73 7.75 5.53
C TYR A 224 -4.96 7.78 4.24
N ARG A 225 -5.64 7.42 3.15
CA ARG A 225 -5.11 7.51 1.81
C ARG A 225 -6.15 8.09 0.86
N HIS A 226 -5.70 9.03 0.03
CA HIS A 226 -6.42 9.51 -1.13
C HIS A 226 -5.57 9.25 -2.36
N GLU A 227 -6.10 8.47 -3.30
CA GLU A 227 -5.48 8.22 -4.59
C GLU A 227 -6.29 8.93 -5.67
N PHE A 228 -5.64 9.48 -6.68
CA PHE A 228 -6.29 10.29 -7.71
C PHE A 228 -5.65 10.08 -9.07
N ALA A 229 -6.44 10.30 -10.12
CA ALA A 229 -5.96 10.43 -11.48
C ALA A 229 -6.81 11.47 -12.23
N VAL A 230 -6.14 12.25 -13.08
CA VAL A 230 -6.76 13.22 -13.98
C VAL A 230 -6.15 13.06 -15.37
N GLY A 231 -6.99 12.92 -16.39
CA GLY A 231 -6.49 12.68 -17.73
C GLY A 231 -7.52 12.93 -18.81
N GLN A 232 -7.10 12.65 -20.04
CA GLN A 232 -7.88 12.82 -21.25
C GLN A 232 -7.94 11.50 -22.02
N HIS A 233 -9.14 11.11 -22.45
CA HIS A 233 -9.35 10.01 -23.37
C HIS A 233 -8.96 10.45 -24.78
N VAL A 234 -8.08 9.68 -25.42
CA VAL A 234 -7.60 9.88 -26.80
C VAL A 234 -7.67 8.53 -27.52
N GLY A 235 -8.73 8.32 -28.27
CA GLY A 235 -9.03 7.01 -28.86
C GLY A 235 -9.28 5.95 -27.78
N ASP A 236 -8.54 4.84 -27.84
CA ASP A 236 -8.63 3.73 -26.85
C ASP A 236 -7.75 3.98 -25.60
N TRP A 237 -7.05 5.10 -25.53
CA TRP A 237 -6.13 5.44 -24.44
C TRP A 237 -6.69 6.53 -23.53
N THR A 238 -6.38 6.46 -22.25
CA THR A 238 -6.48 7.58 -21.32
C THR A 238 -5.07 7.96 -20.87
N VAL A 239 -4.70 9.22 -21.02
CA VAL A 239 -3.35 9.71 -20.69
C VAL A 239 -3.48 10.89 -19.74
N GLY A 240 -2.66 10.91 -18.70
CA GLY A 240 -2.67 12.00 -17.74
C GLY A 240 -1.68 11.80 -16.60
N ILE A 241 -2.05 12.33 -15.46
CA ILE A 241 -1.28 12.24 -14.21
C ILE A 241 -2.14 11.58 -13.13
N GLY A 242 -1.47 10.86 -12.25
CA GLY A 242 -2.08 10.32 -11.04
C GLY A 242 -1.15 10.45 -9.86
N GLY A 243 -1.57 9.92 -8.74
CA GLY A 243 -0.77 9.94 -7.53
C GLY A 243 -1.57 9.55 -6.30
N TYR A 244 -0.96 9.74 -5.14
CA TYR A 244 -1.62 9.51 -3.87
C TYR A 244 -1.10 10.47 -2.79
N TYR A 245 -1.96 10.75 -1.84
CA TYR A 245 -1.62 11.33 -0.54
C TYR A 245 -1.88 10.30 0.54
N TYR A 246 -0.87 10.00 1.33
CA TYR A 246 -0.96 9.13 2.49
C TYR A 246 -0.65 9.90 3.75
N ARG A 247 -1.42 9.68 4.80
CA ARG A 247 -1.20 10.28 6.12
C ARG A 247 -1.73 9.40 7.24
N GLN A 248 -0.94 9.22 8.26
CA GLN A 248 -1.39 8.66 9.52
C GLN A 248 -2.17 9.70 10.32
N LEU A 249 -3.39 9.37 10.74
CA LEU A 249 -4.31 10.28 11.44
C LEU A 249 -4.11 10.26 12.95
N SER A 250 -3.70 9.12 13.51
CA SER A 250 -3.38 8.96 14.93
C SER A 250 -1.97 8.44 15.11
N ASP A 251 -1.41 8.63 16.32
CA ASP A 251 -0.12 8.08 16.67
C ASP A 251 -0.18 6.56 16.79
N ASP A 252 0.95 5.91 16.58
CA ASP A 252 1.12 4.51 16.93
C ASP A 252 1.06 4.32 18.43
N ASP A 253 0.69 3.13 18.85
CA ASP A 253 0.58 2.74 20.24
C ASP A 253 1.40 1.45 20.45
N ALA A 254 2.55 1.60 21.11
CA ALA A 254 3.46 0.50 21.43
C ALA A 254 4.24 0.80 22.70
N PRO A 255 4.75 -0.23 23.41
CA PRO A 255 5.57 -0.04 24.59
C PRO A 255 6.78 0.86 24.30
N GLY A 256 6.89 1.96 25.05
CA GLY A 256 8.02 2.88 24.98
C GLY A 256 8.04 3.86 23.83
N LEU A 257 7.07 3.86 22.91
CA LEU A 257 6.98 4.88 21.88
C LEU A 257 6.60 6.24 22.48
N THR A 258 7.28 7.28 22.00
CA THR A 258 6.89 8.66 22.23
C THR A 258 5.83 9.09 21.20
N ARG A 259 5.00 10.07 21.55
CA ARG A 259 3.98 10.61 20.66
C ARG A 259 4.61 11.35 19.46
N GLY A 260 3.86 11.45 18.36
CA GLY A 260 4.19 12.32 17.23
C GLY A 260 4.96 11.65 16.09
N ASN A 261 4.92 10.32 15.98
CA ASN A 261 5.60 9.57 14.92
C ASN A 261 4.76 9.36 13.65
N ARG A 262 3.75 10.19 13.39
CA ARG A 262 2.83 10.02 12.26
C ARG A 262 3.53 10.14 10.91
N ALA A 263 3.34 9.13 10.06
CA ALA A 263 3.82 9.15 8.69
C ALA A 263 2.94 10.01 7.79
N ARG A 264 3.57 10.59 6.77
CA ARG A 264 2.89 11.17 5.62
C ARG A 264 3.78 11.10 4.39
N VAL A 265 3.16 11.12 3.21
CA VAL A 265 3.85 11.28 1.93
C VAL A 265 2.84 11.71 0.86
N LEU A 266 3.32 12.44 -0.12
CA LEU A 266 2.63 12.75 -1.37
C LEU A 266 3.39 12.11 -2.53
N ALA A 267 2.66 11.57 -3.51
CA ALA A 267 3.25 11.01 -4.71
C ALA A 267 2.47 11.46 -5.95
N ALA A 268 3.18 11.70 -7.03
CA ALA A 268 2.57 12.02 -8.31
C ALA A 268 3.46 11.57 -9.48
N GLY A 269 2.84 11.40 -10.63
CA GLY A 269 3.55 11.07 -11.86
C GLY A 269 2.62 10.68 -13.00
N PRO A 270 3.18 10.28 -14.15
CA PRO A 270 2.40 9.89 -15.31
C PRO A 270 1.56 8.64 -15.05
N ALA A 271 0.35 8.64 -15.60
CA ALA A 271 -0.56 7.51 -15.61
C ALA A 271 -1.18 7.37 -17.00
N VAL A 272 -1.33 6.13 -17.44
CA VAL A 272 -1.94 5.79 -18.72
C VAL A 272 -2.81 4.56 -18.58
N SER A 273 -3.94 4.53 -19.25
CA SER A 273 -4.71 3.30 -19.41
C SER A 273 -5.05 3.05 -20.87
N TYR A 274 -5.23 1.78 -21.20
CA TYR A 274 -5.70 1.31 -22.50
C TYR A 274 -6.94 0.46 -22.30
N PHE A 275 -8.01 0.80 -23.00
CA PHE A 275 -9.23 0.02 -23.01
C PHE A 275 -9.92 0.13 -24.37
N LYS A 276 -10.03 -0.98 -25.08
CA LYS A 276 -10.71 -1.08 -26.36
C LYS A 276 -11.84 -2.10 -26.27
N PRO A 277 -13.09 -1.66 -26.12
CA PRO A 277 -14.25 -2.56 -26.10
C PRO A 277 -14.31 -3.43 -27.37
N GLY A 278 -14.59 -4.72 -27.20
CA GLY A 278 -14.75 -5.66 -28.32
C GLY A 278 -13.46 -6.12 -29.00
N SER A 279 -12.29 -5.70 -28.58
CA SER A 279 -11.01 -6.14 -29.14
C SER A 279 -10.56 -7.53 -28.68
N GLY A 280 -11.15 -8.05 -27.60
CA GLY A 280 -10.66 -9.27 -26.94
C GLY A 280 -9.42 -9.05 -26.06
N LEU A 281 -8.82 -7.85 -26.10
CA LEU A 281 -7.69 -7.50 -25.24
C LEU A 281 -8.20 -7.06 -23.86
N PRO A 282 -7.54 -7.47 -22.76
CA PRO A 282 -7.88 -6.97 -21.45
C PRO A 282 -7.49 -5.48 -21.32
N PRO A 283 -8.20 -4.70 -20.50
CA PRO A 283 -7.77 -3.35 -20.14
C PRO A 283 -6.43 -3.39 -19.43
N ILE A 284 -5.61 -2.36 -19.65
CA ILE A 284 -4.28 -2.22 -19.05
C ILE A 284 -4.18 -0.83 -18.43
N TRP A 285 -3.62 -0.75 -17.24
CA TRP A 285 -3.25 0.50 -16.54
C TRP A 285 -1.77 0.44 -16.20
N LEU A 286 -1.07 1.51 -16.46
CA LEU A 286 0.35 1.69 -16.13
C LEU A 286 0.54 3.06 -15.53
N HIS A 287 1.27 3.12 -14.41
CA HIS A 287 1.69 4.38 -13.84
C HIS A 287 3.10 4.31 -13.24
N ALA A 288 3.72 5.48 -13.11
CA ALA A 288 4.98 5.66 -12.41
C ALA A 288 4.88 6.92 -11.53
N TYR A 289 4.92 6.74 -10.21
CA TYR A 289 4.78 7.82 -9.24
C TYR A 289 6.06 8.00 -8.44
N LYS A 290 6.50 9.26 -8.28
CA LYS A 290 7.58 9.63 -7.38
C LYS A 290 6.99 10.23 -6.12
N GLU A 291 7.50 9.75 -4.96
CA GLU A 291 7.17 10.28 -3.64
C GLU A 291 7.95 11.57 -3.34
N PHE A 292 7.37 12.45 -2.54
CA PHE A 292 7.94 13.68 -2.01
C PHE A 292 7.18 14.11 -0.75
N ASP A 293 7.79 15.02 0.04
CA ASP A 293 7.28 15.51 1.32
C ASP A 293 7.00 14.37 2.31
N ALA A 294 7.82 13.33 2.27
CA ALA A 294 7.72 12.24 3.24
C ALA A 294 8.16 12.68 4.63
N ARG A 295 7.50 12.13 5.66
CA ARG A 295 7.88 12.27 7.08
C ARG A 295 7.69 10.96 7.80
N ASN A 296 8.62 10.63 8.69
CA ASN A 296 8.64 9.42 9.50
C ASN A 296 8.50 8.12 8.68
N ARG A 297 9.02 8.09 7.46
CA ARG A 297 8.95 6.94 6.55
C ARG A 297 9.97 7.04 5.42
N ALA A 298 10.11 5.96 4.67
CA ALA A 298 10.85 5.95 3.42
C ALA A 298 10.20 6.87 2.37
N GLU A 299 11.03 7.47 1.49
CA GLU A 299 10.63 8.24 0.32
C GLU A 299 11.25 7.64 -0.93
N GLY A 300 10.41 7.26 -1.90
CA GLY A 300 10.87 6.53 -3.06
C GLY A 300 10.05 6.77 -4.32
N TYR A 301 9.95 5.75 -5.14
CA TYR A 301 9.09 5.76 -6.31
C TYR A 301 8.45 4.39 -6.53
N THR A 302 7.33 4.36 -7.23
CA THR A 302 6.65 3.12 -7.62
C THR A 302 6.34 3.13 -9.11
N VAL A 303 6.46 1.96 -9.73
CA VAL A 303 5.94 1.68 -11.07
C VAL A 303 4.98 0.52 -10.96
N ALA A 304 3.80 0.63 -11.53
CA ALA A 304 2.80 -0.44 -11.44
C ALA A 304 2.09 -0.66 -12.77
N LEU A 305 1.81 -1.93 -13.03
CA LEU A 305 0.99 -2.43 -14.12
C LEU A 305 -0.21 -3.16 -13.53
N ARG A 306 -1.41 -2.87 -14.03
CA ARG A 306 -2.64 -3.56 -13.66
C ARG A 306 -3.39 -3.99 -14.92
N THR A 307 -4.01 -5.17 -14.85
CA THR A 307 -4.88 -5.71 -15.89
C THR A 307 -5.96 -6.59 -15.29
N GLY A 308 -6.98 -6.94 -16.08
CA GLY A 308 -8.03 -7.87 -15.63
C GLY A 308 -8.85 -8.38 -16.80
N ILE A 309 -9.37 -9.58 -16.66
CA ILE A 309 -10.23 -10.24 -17.64
C ILE A 309 -11.50 -10.74 -16.99
N SER A 310 -12.64 -10.45 -17.57
CA SER A 310 -13.96 -10.91 -17.16
C SER A 310 -14.43 -12.04 -18.08
N PHE A 311 -15.00 -13.14 -17.52
CA PHE A 311 -15.35 -14.34 -18.28
C PHE A 311 -16.59 -15.07 -17.71
#